data_dc8fae201564af8a953cdc55d2cc7f7f
#
_entry.id   dc8fae201564af8a953cdc55d2cc7f7f
#
_cell.length_a   1.000
_cell.length_b   1.000
_cell.length_c   1.000
_cell.angle_alpha   90.00
_cell.angle_beta   90.00
_cell.angle_gamma   90.00
#
_symmetry.space_group_name_H-M   'P 1'
#
loop_
_entity.id
_entity.type
_entity.pdbx_description
1 polymer ?
#
loop_
_entity_poly.entity_id
_entity_poly.type
_entity_poly.pdbx_seq_one_letter_code
_entity_poly.pdbx_strand_id
1 'polypeptide(L)'
;LTHVNQYTQDLLDLIELYQNFNPNPSPEVEDKIEAIELNYIIEDLPKTLASMKVGADRIRQIVLSLRNFSRLDEADMKPVNIHEGIDSTLLILQNRLKETTNCAGIEIVKEYGDIPLVECYAGQLNQVFMNLINNAIDALKEGQNSGSIGQDKESGDRSLSTIWIKTEVRNPERITIRIADNGPG
;
A
#
# COMPACT_ATOMS: atom_id res chain seq x y z
N LEU A 1 11.71 -12.55 10.05
CA LEU A 1 12.48 -12.30 8.80
C LEU A 1 13.85 -11.67 9.07
N THR A 2 14.05 -10.88 10.13
CA THR A 2 15.35 -10.24 10.45
C THR A 2 16.47 -11.25 10.60
N HIS A 3 16.24 -12.34 11.35
CA HIS A 3 17.23 -13.41 11.52
C HIS A 3 17.51 -14.19 10.23
N VAL A 4 16.49 -14.39 9.39
CA VAL A 4 16.67 -15.09 8.11
C VAL A 4 17.59 -14.28 7.19
N ASN A 5 17.37 -12.97 7.10
CA ASN A 5 18.26 -12.09 6.33
C ASN A 5 19.71 -12.14 6.82
N GLN A 6 19.92 -12.13 8.15
CA GLN A 6 21.25 -12.22 8.73
C GLN A 6 21.91 -13.57 8.38
N TYR A 7 21.22 -14.69 8.60
CA TYR A 7 21.74 -16.01 8.25
C TYR A 7 22.08 -16.14 6.76
N THR A 8 21.22 -15.57 5.91
CA THR A 8 21.48 -15.56 4.47
C THR A 8 22.73 -14.76 4.13
N GLN A 9 22.90 -13.58 4.73
CA GLN A 9 24.09 -12.77 4.49
C GLN A 9 25.35 -13.50 4.97
N ASP A 10 25.33 -14.08 6.18
CA ASP A 10 26.46 -14.85 6.72
C ASP A 10 26.86 -16.02 5.81
N LEU A 11 25.87 -16.70 5.19
CA LEU A 11 26.11 -17.78 4.23
C LEU A 11 26.67 -17.26 2.90
N LEU A 12 26.18 -16.14 2.40
CA LEU A 12 26.69 -15.52 1.16
C LEU A 12 28.13 -15.04 1.36
N ASP A 13 28.42 -14.41 2.49
CA ASP A 13 29.78 -13.97 2.85
C ASP A 13 30.74 -15.18 2.95
N LEU A 14 30.30 -16.31 3.50
CA LEU A 14 31.08 -17.53 3.57
C LEU A 14 31.34 -18.13 2.17
N ILE A 15 30.35 -18.10 1.28
CA ILE A 15 30.50 -18.55 -0.10
C ILE A 15 31.53 -17.67 -0.84
N GLU A 16 31.44 -16.36 -0.70
CA GLU A 16 32.40 -15.42 -1.30
C GLU A 16 33.84 -15.68 -0.80
N LEU A 17 34.00 -15.85 0.52
CA LEU A 17 35.29 -16.22 1.08
C LEU A 17 35.79 -17.55 0.52
N TYR A 18 34.96 -18.57 0.42
CA TYR A 18 35.33 -19.87 -0.13
C TYR A 18 35.82 -19.74 -1.58
N GLN A 19 35.09 -18.99 -2.42
CA GLN A 19 35.46 -18.75 -3.82
C GLN A 19 36.80 -18.02 -3.95
N ASN A 20 37.07 -17.04 -3.08
CA ASN A 20 38.31 -16.27 -3.08
C ASN A 20 39.51 -17.10 -2.65
N PHE A 21 39.36 -18.01 -1.69
CA PHE A 21 40.44 -18.87 -1.20
C PHE A 21 40.62 -20.15 -2.00
N ASN A 22 39.61 -20.56 -2.78
CA ASN A 22 39.64 -21.77 -3.60
C ASN A 22 39.27 -21.48 -5.07
N PRO A 23 40.13 -20.76 -5.80
CA PRO A 23 39.84 -20.34 -7.18
C PRO A 23 39.76 -21.52 -8.18
N ASN A 24 40.31 -22.70 -7.83
CA ASN A 24 40.26 -23.91 -8.64
C ASN A 24 39.61 -25.04 -7.80
N PRO A 25 38.29 -25.09 -7.67
CA PRO A 25 37.61 -26.13 -6.95
C PRO A 25 37.76 -27.50 -7.61
N SER A 26 37.45 -28.59 -6.87
CA SER A 26 37.41 -29.92 -7.48
C SER A 26 36.30 -29.98 -8.55
N PRO A 27 36.44 -30.88 -9.58
CA PRO A 27 35.42 -31.03 -10.62
C PRO A 27 34.00 -31.26 -10.06
N GLU A 28 33.89 -32.03 -8.98
CA GLU A 28 32.60 -32.29 -8.32
C GLU A 28 31.96 -31.02 -7.71
N VAL A 29 32.78 -30.08 -7.24
CA VAL A 29 32.30 -28.78 -6.70
C VAL A 29 31.93 -27.87 -7.86
N GLU A 30 32.72 -27.84 -8.94
CA GLU A 30 32.48 -27.06 -10.14
C GLU A 30 31.15 -27.48 -10.80
N ASP A 31 30.95 -28.78 -11.01
CA ASP A 31 29.71 -29.37 -11.53
C ASP A 31 28.49 -28.95 -10.63
N LYS A 32 28.69 -28.94 -9.34
CA LYS A 32 27.61 -28.55 -8.41
C LYS A 32 27.30 -27.05 -8.47
N ILE A 33 28.31 -26.19 -8.56
CA ILE A 33 28.16 -24.73 -8.71
C ILE A 33 27.38 -24.42 -9.99
N GLU A 34 27.73 -25.07 -11.09
CA GLU A 34 27.06 -24.92 -12.38
C GLU A 34 25.62 -25.45 -12.33
N ALA A 35 25.42 -26.65 -11.78
CA ALA A 35 24.10 -27.28 -11.72
C ALA A 35 23.07 -26.48 -10.89
N ILE A 36 23.49 -25.72 -9.88
CA ILE A 36 22.60 -24.89 -9.07
C ILE A 36 22.52 -23.44 -9.54
N GLU A 37 23.28 -23.08 -10.55
CA GLU A 37 23.41 -21.68 -11.02
C GLU A 37 23.77 -20.73 -9.86
N LEU A 38 24.84 -21.06 -9.10
CA LEU A 38 25.19 -20.41 -7.83
C LEU A 38 25.22 -18.89 -7.92
N ASN A 39 25.77 -18.33 -9.00
CA ASN A 39 25.85 -16.87 -9.20
C ASN A 39 24.45 -16.24 -9.28
N TYR A 40 23.51 -16.90 -9.93
CA TYR A 40 22.12 -16.45 -9.97
C TYR A 40 21.49 -16.48 -8.57
N ILE A 41 21.72 -17.55 -7.80
CA ILE A 41 21.20 -17.63 -6.41
C ILE A 41 21.77 -16.51 -5.54
N ILE A 42 23.08 -16.22 -5.63
CA ILE A 42 23.74 -15.15 -4.86
C ILE A 42 23.07 -13.78 -5.13
N GLU A 43 22.72 -13.50 -6.37
CA GLU A 43 22.07 -12.24 -6.75
C GLU A 43 20.58 -12.20 -6.41
N ASP A 44 19.86 -13.30 -6.59
CA ASP A 44 18.39 -13.34 -6.51
C ASP A 44 17.90 -13.54 -5.09
N LEU A 45 18.59 -14.33 -4.26
CA LEU A 45 18.16 -14.66 -2.91
C LEU A 45 17.92 -13.43 -2.02
N PRO A 46 18.80 -12.40 -2.00
CA PRO A 46 18.54 -11.17 -1.25
C PRO A 46 17.30 -10.40 -1.76
N LYS A 47 17.09 -10.37 -3.08
CA LYS A 47 15.94 -9.70 -3.71
C LYS A 47 14.63 -10.40 -3.34
N THR A 48 14.65 -11.72 -3.40
CA THR A 48 13.50 -12.57 -3.01
C THR A 48 13.15 -12.37 -1.53
N LEU A 49 14.14 -12.38 -0.62
CA LEU A 49 13.92 -12.13 0.80
C LEU A 49 13.39 -10.73 1.08
N ALA A 50 13.89 -9.70 0.37
CA ALA A 50 13.37 -8.35 0.47
C ALA A 50 11.91 -8.28 0.04
N SER A 51 11.54 -8.93 -1.06
CA SER A 51 10.17 -9.02 -1.55
C SER A 51 9.24 -9.74 -0.57
N MET A 52 9.70 -10.84 0.04
CA MET A 52 8.96 -11.56 1.09
C MET A 52 8.73 -10.69 2.32
N LYS A 53 9.73 -9.89 2.73
CA LYS A 53 9.60 -8.96 3.85
C LYS A 53 8.53 -7.91 3.58
N VAL A 54 8.57 -7.28 2.41
CA VAL A 54 7.56 -6.30 1.98
C VAL A 54 6.16 -6.92 1.99
N GLY A 55 6.00 -8.15 1.48
CA GLY A 55 4.74 -8.88 1.49
C GLY A 55 4.22 -9.16 2.91
N ALA A 56 5.10 -9.61 3.81
CA ALA A 56 4.74 -9.89 5.20
C ALA A 56 4.35 -8.60 5.97
N ASP A 57 5.09 -7.52 5.80
CA ASP A 57 4.79 -6.22 6.41
C ASP A 57 3.44 -5.69 5.89
N ARG A 58 3.14 -5.88 4.61
CA ARG A 58 1.85 -5.52 4.02
C ARG A 58 0.68 -6.32 4.62
N ILE A 59 0.82 -7.63 4.76
CA ILE A 59 -0.19 -8.48 5.41
C ILE A 59 -0.43 -8.01 6.84
N ARG A 60 0.63 -7.72 7.59
CA ARG A 60 0.54 -7.19 8.95
C ARG A 60 -0.24 -5.88 8.99
N GLN A 61 0.04 -4.96 8.08
CA GLN A 61 -0.67 -3.68 7.99
C GLN A 61 -2.16 -3.88 7.69
N ILE A 62 -2.51 -4.76 6.75
CA ILE A 62 -3.90 -5.10 6.41
C ILE A 62 -4.63 -5.67 7.63
N VAL A 63 -4.01 -6.61 8.35
CA VAL A 63 -4.60 -7.22 9.55
C VAL A 63 -4.84 -6.17 10.65
N LEU A 64 -3.87 -5.27 10.88
CA LEU A 64 -4.04 -4.17 11.85
C LEU A 64 -5.16 -3.20 11.42
N SER A 65 -5.24 -2.87 10.14
CA SER A 65 -6.28 -1.98 9.61
C SER A 65 -7.66 -2.63 9.69
N LEU A 66 -7.78 -3.93 9.35
CA LEU A 66 -9.00 -4.70 9.54
C LEU A 66 -9.41 -4.76 11.02
N ARG A 67 -8.47 -4.94 11.93
CA ARG A 67 -8.75 -4.93 13.37
C ARG A 67 -9.24 -3.57 13.85
N ASN A 68 -8.62 -2.48 13.38
CA ASN A 68 -9.06 -1.12 13.70
C ASN A 68 -10.42 -0.81 13.07
N PHE A 69 -10.68 -1.32 11.87
CA PHE A 69 -11.97 -1.21 11.19
C PHE A 69 -13.05 -2.08 11.85
N SER A 70 -12.72 -3.33 12.22
CA SER A 70 -13.62 -4.32 12.85
C SER A 70 -13.96 -4.00 14.33
N ARG A 71 -13.39 -2.96 14.93
CA ARG A 71 -13.87 -2.40 16.19
C ARG A 71 -15.26 -1.76 16.07
N LEU A 72 -15.99 -2.16 15.02
CA LEU A 72 -17.43 -1.87 14.80
C LEU A 72 -18.30 -2.26 16.01
N ASP A 73 -17.88 -3.25 16.81
CA ASP A 73 -18.62 -3.75 17.98
C ASP A 73 -18.30 -2.96 19.27
N GLU A 74 -17.38 -2.00 19.26
CA GLU A 74 -17.23 -1.09 20.38
C GLU A 74 -18.41 -0.11 20.37
N ALA A 75 -19.43 -0.43 21.16
CA ALA A 75 -20.65 0.37 21.32
C ALA A 75 -20.40 1.72 22.04
N ASP A 76 -19.15 2.01 22.41
CA ASP A 76 -18.81 3.17 23.21
C ASP A 76 -18.28 4.32 22.34
N MET A 77 -18.81 5.50 22.59
CA MET A 77 -18.28 6.76 22.08
C MET A 77 -16.96 7.07 22.79
N LYS A 78 -15.90 7.33 22.01
CA LYS A 78 -14.57 7.62 22.56
C LYS A 78 -13.81 8.64 21.69
N PRO A 79 -12.76 9.30 22.26
CA PRO A 79 -11.87 10.14 21.48
C PRO A 79 -11.12 9.32 20.42
N VAL A 80 -11.27 9.66 19.14
CA VAL A 80 -10.71 8.94 17.98
C VAL A 80 -9.87 9.88 17.14
N ASN A 81 -8.74 9.37 16.65
CA ASN A 81 -7.96 10.02 15.61
C ASN A 81 -8.61 9.74 14.24
N ILE A 82 -9.20 10.76 13.66
CA ILE A 82 -9.92 10.66 12.38
C ILE A 82 -9.00 10.25 11.22
N HIS A 83 -7.75 10.75 11.20
CA HIS A 83 -6.79 10.43 10.14
C HIS A 83 -6.43 8.94 10.13
N GLU A 84 -6.30 8.30 11.29
CA GLU A 84 -6.07 6.85 11.38
C GLU A 84 -7.23 6.04 10.79
N GLY A 85 -8.46 6.50 10.97
CA GLY A 85 -9.65 5.88 10.38
C GLY A 85 -9.66 5.97 8.86
N ILE A 86 -9.36 7.16 8.32
CA ILE A 86 -9.26 7.39 6.88
C ILE A 86 -8.11 6.56 6.29
N ASP A 87 -6.92 6.59 6.88
CA ASP A 87 -5.74 5.87 6.40
C ASP A 87 -5.94 4.34 6.43
N SER A 88 -6.60 3.83 7.47
CA SER A 88 -6.98 2.41 7.56
C SER A 88 -7.96 2.03 6.44
N THR A 89 -8.92 2.88 6.13
CA THR A 89 -9.86 2.67 5.02
C THR A 89 -9.16 2.66 3.66
N LEU A 90 -8.27 3.63 3.41
CA LEU A 90 -7.47 3.69 2.18
C LEU A 90 -6.57 2.46 2.01
N LEU A 91 -5.99 1.97 3.11
CA LEU A 91 -5.16 0.77 3.08
C LEU A 91 -5.98 -0.48 2.70
N ILE A 92 -7.21 -0.63 3.21
CA ILE A 92 -8.12 -1.71 2.82
C ILE A 92 -8.45 -1.62 1.32
N LEU A 93 -8.70 -0.40 0.83
CA LEU A 93 -9.09 -0.14 -0.55
C LEU A 93 -7.90 -0.06 -1.54
N GLN A 94 -6.66 -0.18 -1.07
CA GLN A 94 -5.44 0.04 -1.88
C GLN A 94 -5.39 -0.79 -3.17
N ASN A 95 -5.98 -2.01 -3.18
CA ASN A 95 -6.02 -2.85 -4.38
C ASN A 95 -6.99 -2.31 -5.43
N ARG A 96 -8.04 -1.59 -5.01
CA ARG A 96 -8.98 -0.93 -5.90
C ARG A 96 -8.44 0.38 -6.48
N LEU A 97 -7.48 1.00 -5.77
CA LEU A 97 -6.83 2.26 -6.17
C LEU A 97 -5.69 2.04 -7.17
N LYS A 98 -5.13 0.83 -7.23
CA LYS A 98 -4.01 0.53 -8.13
C LYS A 98 -4.45 0.43 -9.58
N GLU A 99 -3.48 0.71 -10.46
CA GLU A 99 -3.59 0.45 -11.89
C GLU A 99 -3.84 -1.04 -12.15
N THR A 100 -4.73 -1.32 -13.09
CA THR A 100 -5.04 -2.65 -13.61
C THR A 100 -4.96 -2.63 -15.12
N THR A 101 -5.02 -3.79 -15.78
CA THR A 101 -4.95 -3.91 -17.24
C THR A 101 -5.97 -3.03 -17.98
N ASN A 102 -7.11 -2.74 -17.34
CA ASN A 102 -8.23 -2.01 -17.96
C ASN A 102 -8.49 -0.63 -17.37
N CYS A 103 -7.85 -0.26 -16.24
CA CYS A 103 -8.09 1.02 -15.56
C CYS A 103 -6.77 1.61 -15.09
N ALA A 104 -6.57 2.91 -15.32
CA ALA A 104 -5.46 3.65 -14.74
C ALA A 104 -5.58 3.70 -13.21
N GLY A 105 -4.47 3.86 -12.52
CA GLY A 105 -4.44 4.05 -11.07
C GLY A 105 -5.17 5.33 -10.66
N ILE A 106 -5.67 5.34 -9.43
CA ILE A 106 -6.33 6.50 -8.82
C ILE A 106 -5.35 7.12 -7.83
N GLU A 107 -5.05 8.40 -8.00
CA GLU A 107 -4.22 9.17 -7.09
C GLU A 107 -5.04 9.61 -5.87
N ILE A 108 -4.42 9.57 -4.69
CA ILE A 108 -5.02 10.07 -3.44
C ILE A 108 -4.22 11.28 -2.97
N VAL A 109 -4.84 12.43 -2.95
CA VAL A 109 -4.29 13.67 -2.42
C VAL A 109 -4.86 13.91 -1.02
N LYS A 110 -3.98 13.95 0.00
CA LYS A 110 -4.35 14.16 1.40
C LYS A 110 -3.93 15.55 1.85
N GLU A 111 -4.91 16.33 2.28
CA GLU A 111 -4.73 17.64 2.91
C GLU A 111 -5.22 17.57 4.36
N TYR A 112 -4.44 16.95 5.23
CA TYR A 112 -4.80 16.79 6.63
C TYR A 112 -4.44 18.03 7.43
N GLY A 113 -5.46 18.70 7.97
CA GLY A 113 -5.29 19.78 8.95
C GLY A 113 -4.97 19.22 10.35
N ASP A 114 -4.49 20.08 11.21
CA ASP A 114 -4.29 19.74 12.63
C ASP A 114 -5.66 19.73 13.35
N ILE A 115 -6.25 18.53 13.47
CA ILE A 115 -7.54 18.33 14.10
C ILE A 115 -7.38 17.56 15.42
N PRO A 116 -8.11 17.92 16.48
CA PRO A 116 -8.08 17.20 17.76
C PRO A 116 -8.70 15.80 17.63
N LEU A 117 -8.52 14.98 18.67
CA LEU A 117 -9.30 13.76 18.81
C LEU A 117 -10.80 14.10 18.90
N VAL A 118 -11.62 13.32 18.19
CA VAL A 118 -13.06 13.54 18.10
C VAL A 118 -13.80 12.42 18.82
N GLU A 119 -14.69 12.80 19.74
CA GLU A 119 -15.57 11.82 20.38
C GLU A 119 -16.60 11.30 19.38
N CYS A 120 -16.45 10.02 19.00
CA CYS A 120 -17.36 9.39 18.04
C CYS A 120 -17.32 7.85 18.13
N TYR A 121 -18.25 7.23 17.43
CA TYR A 121 -18.26 5.78 17.20
C TYR A 121 -17.33 5.46 16.04
N ALA A 122 -16.10 5.07 16.35
CA ALA A 122 -15.04 4.84 15.36
C ALA A 122 -15.46 3.91 14.20
N GLY A 123 -16.14 2.80 14.54
CA GLY A 123 -16.61 1.83 13.55
C GLY A 123 -17.64 2.41 12.57
N GLN A 124 -18.63 3.14 13.07
CA GLN A 124 -19.64 3.78 12.23
C GLN A 124 -19.02 4.84 11.31
N LEU A 125 -18.08 5.62 11.85
CA LEU A 125 -17.39 6.62 11.04
C LEU A 125 -16.51 6.00 9.96
N ASN A 126 -15.79 4.92 10.28
CA ASN A 126 -15.00 4.17 9.31
C ASN A 126 -15.88 3.57 8.19
N GLN A 127 -17.10 3.15 8.51
CA GLN A 127 -18.08 2.68 7.51
C GLN A 127 -18.51 3.83 6.57
N VAL A 128 -18.68 5.04 7.10
CA VAL A 128 -18.95 6.22 6.26
C VAL A 128 -17.78 6.48 5.30
N PHE A 129 -16.54 6.47 5.80
CA PHE A 129 -15.36 6.64 4.95
C PHE A 129 -15.28 5.56 3.87
N MET A 130 -15.51 4.30 4.23
CA MET A 130 -15.53 3.18 3.30
C MET A 130 -16.53 3.41 2.18
N ASN A 131 -17.77 3.79 2.51
CA ASN A 131 -18.82 4.02 1.54
C ASN A 131 -18.50 5.20 0.61
N LEU A 132 -18.06 6.32 1.16
CA LEU A 132 -17.75 7.51 0.36
C LEU A 132 -16.57 7.29 -0.58
N ILE A 133 -15.48 6.70 -0.07
CA ILE A 133 -14.29 6.43 -0.89
C ILE A 133 -14.58 5.36 -1.95
N ASN A 134 -15.38 4.32 -1.62
CA ASN A 134 -15.81 3.34 -2.62
C ASN A 134 -16.63 3.99 -3.73
N ASN A 135 -17.58 4.86 -3.40
CA ASN A 135 -18.38 5.56 -4.41
C ASN A 135 -17.52 6.42 -5.33
N ALA A 136 -16.54 7.15 -4.77
CA ALA A 136 -15.58 7.92 -5.57
C ALA A 136 -14.75 7.02 -6.50
N ILE A 137 -14.27 5.87 -6.01
CA ILE A 137 -13.54 4.88 -6.84
C ILE A 137 -14.43 4.35 -7.98
N ASP A 138 -15.70 4.03 -7.69
CA ASP A 138 -16.63 3.51 -8.70
C ASP A 138 -16.92 4.56 -9.78
N ALA A 139 -17.20 5.80 -9.41
CA ALA A 139 -17.41 6.90 -10.35
C ALA A 139 -16.20 7.13 -11.26
N LEU A 140 -14.98 7.13 -10.70
CA LEU A 140 -13.75 7.30 -11.46
C LEU A 140 -13.52 6.13 -12.45
N LYS A 141 -13.77 4.89 -12.05
CA LYS A 141 -13.63 3.73 -12.93
C LYS A 141 -14.67 3.69 -14.05
N GLU A 142 -15.90 4.06 -13.75
CA GLU A 142 -16.95 4.22 -14.76
C GLU A 142 -16.59 5.31 -15.77
N GLY A 143 -16.06 6.45 -15.32
CA GLY A 143 -15.57 7.51 -16.16
C GLY A 143 -14.41 7.10 -17.07
N GLN A 144 -13.47 6.30 -16.57
CA GLN A 144 -12.38 5.74 -17.37
C GLN A 144 -12.90 4.77 -18.45
N ASN A 145 -13.84 3.90 -18.10
CA ASN A 145 -14.43 2.92 -19.02
C ASN A 145 -15.31 3.56 -20.10
N SER A 146 -16.01 4.64 -19.78
CA SER A 146 -16.86 5.39 -20.73
C SER A 146 -16.09 6.38 -21.59
N GLY A 147 -14.77 6.50 -21.40
CA GLY A 147 -13.93 7.44 -22.13
C GLY A 147 -14.16 8.90 -21.77
N SER A 148 -14.91 9.20 -20.71
CA SER A 148 -15.18 10.56 -20.24
C SER A 148 -13.99 11.17 -19.49
N ILE A 149 -13.08 10.33 -18.97
CA ILE A 149 -11.83 10.73 -18.33
C ILE A 149 -10.67 10.23 -19.20
N GLY A 150 -9.88 11.14 -19.76
CA GLY A 150 -8.64 10.79 -20.48
C GLY A 150 -8.71 10.86 -22.01
N GLN A 151 -9.74 11.43 -22.63
CA GLN A 151 -9.84 11.62 -24.08
C GLN A 151 -9.81 13.09 -24.55
N ASP A 152 -9.05 13.95 -23.92
CA ASP A 152 -8.59 15.15 -24.64
C ASP A 152 -7.39 14.77 -25.50
N LYS A 153 -7.69 14.30 -26.72
CA LYS A 153 -6.73 13.83 -27.72
C LYS A 153 -5.79 14.93 -28.26
N GLU A 154 -5.95 16.19 -27.87
CA GLU A 154 -5.17 17.29 -28.43
C GLU A 154 -4.10 17.88 -27.50
N SER A 155 -4.09 17.59 -26.20
CA SER A 155 -3.15 18.24 -25.26
C SER A 155 -2.23 17.31 -24.47
N GLY A 156 -2.19 16.02 -24.73
CA GLY A 156 -1.18 15.12 -24.11
C GLY A 156 -1.24 14.97 -22.58
N ASP A 157 -2.12 15.71 -21.92
CA ASP A 157 -2.30 15.73 -20.48
C ASP A 157 -3.44 14.77 -20.11
N ARG A 158 -3.07 13.54 -19.71
CA ARG A 158 -4.03 12.60 -19.15
C ARG A 158 -4.43 13.15 -17.78
N SER A 159 -5.62 13.70 -17.66
CA SER A 159 -6.21 14.02 -16.36
C SER A 159 -6.21 12.75 -15.51
N LEU A 160 -5.33 12.70 -14.49
CA LEU A 160 -5.24 11.58 -13.56
C LEU A 160 -6.54 11.50 -12.76
N SER A 161 -7.10 10.30 -12.65
CA SER A 161 -8.21 10.06 -11.73
C SER A 161 -7.75 10.31 -10.31
N THR A 162 -8.34 11.28 -9.64
CA THR A 162 -7.85 11.76 -8.34
C THR A 162 -8.98 11.86 -7.33
N ILE A 163 -8.70 11.43 -6.10
CA ILE A 163 -9.57 11.64 -4.93
C ILE A 163 -8.83 12.56 -3.96
N TRP A 164 -9.46 13.66 -3.59
CA TRP A 164 -8.96 14.60 -2.58
C TRP A 164 -9.64 14.34 -1.25
N ILE A 165 -8.85 14.28 -0.19
CA ILE A 165 -9.33 14.12 1.19
C ILE A 165 -8.76 15.26 2.01
N LYS A 166 -9.63 16.19 2.43
CA LYS A 166 -9.25 17.34 3.23
C LYS A 166 -9.92 17.30 4.58
N THR A 167 -9.15 17.64 5.63
CA THR A 167 -9.69 17.80 6.99
C THR A 167 -9.30 19.17 7.53
N GLU A 168 -10.20 19.82 8.23
CA GLU A 168 -9.94 21.12 8.84
C GLU A 168 -10.83 21.35 10.09
N VAL A 169 -10.34 22.12 11.05
CA VAL A 169 -11.14 22.63 12.15
C VAL A 169 -11.91 23.84 11.64
N ARG A 170 -13.23 23.77 11.66
CA ARG A 170 -14.08 24.89 11.25
C ARG A 170 -14.33 25.86 12.39
N ASN A 171 -14.50 25.35 13.59
CA ASN A 171 -14.60 26.09 14.84
C ASN A 171 -14.32 25.13 16.01
N PRO A 172 -14.26 25.59 17.29
CA PRO A 172 -13.93 24.73 18.42
C PRO A 172 -14.81 23.49 18.61
N GLU A 173 -16.02 23.49 18.07
CA GLU A 173 -17.00 22.40 18.22
C GLU A 173 -17.18 21.56 16.95
N ARG A 174 -16.55 21.94 15.83
CA ARG A 174 -16.78 21.31 14.52
C ARG A 174 -15.51 21.14 13.71
N ILE A 175 -15.33 19.93 13.22
CA ILE A 175 -14.38 19.62 12.15
C ILE A 175 -15.12 19.43 10.83
N THR A 176 -14.44 19.66 9.75
CA THR A 176 -14.92 19.34 8.40
C THR A 176 -14.01 18.28 7.77
N ILE A 177 -14.63 17.25 7.23
CA ILE A 177 -13.96 16.23 6.42
C ILE A 177 -14.59 16.33 5.04
N ARG A 178 -13.77 16.59 4.02
CA ARG A 178 -14.19 16.67 2.62
C ARG A 178 -13.54 15.57 1.83
N ILE A 179 -14.33 14.80 1.11
CA ILE A 179 -13.89 13.80 0.14
C ILE A 179 -14.48 14.24 -1.21
N ALA A 180 -13.63 14.43 -2.20
CA ALA A 180 -14.01 14.86 -3.54
C ALA A 180 -13.23 14.05 -4.57
N ASP A 181 -13.81 13.84 -5.73
CA ASP A 181 -13.19 13.19 -6.88
C ASP A 181 -13.42 14.00 -8.15
N ASN A 182 -12.70 13.68 -9.24
CA ASN A 182 -12.88 14.27 -10.56
C ASN A 182 -13.59 13.32 -11.53
N GLY A 183 -14.40 12.42 -11.01
CA GLY A 183 -15.25 11.55 -11.81
C GLY A 183 -16.38 12.29 -12.53
N PRO A 184 -17.06 11.65 -13.49
CA PRO A 184 -18.28 12.17 -14.06
C PRO A 184 -19.35 12.26 -12.97
N GLY A 185 -19.99 13.44 -12.84
CA GLY A 185 -21.08 13.69 -11.89
C GLY A 185 -22.39 13.08 -12.34
#